data_be855d0a97626cb4ee7a6651440eaf73
#
_entry.id   be855d0a97626cb4ee7a6651440eaf73
#
_cell.length_a   1.000
_cell.length_b   1.000
_cell.length_c   1.000
_cell.angle_alpha   90.00
_cell.angle_beta   90.00
_cell.angle_gamma   90.00
#
_symmetry.space_group_name_H-M   'P 1'
#
loop_
_entity.id
_entity.type
_entity.pdbx_description
1 polymer ?
#
loop_
_entity_poly.entity_id
_entity_poly.type
_entity_poly.pdbx_seq_one_letter_code
_entity_poly.pdbx_strand_id
1 'polypeptide(L)'
;MAEIFVLAEEELLIAFGMIGIKGAAISNREDAVAAFRSVVQDKRYSREGQTLDLSDCKMLVLSEDVSDMIGEELFEWQLSGAFPLIVEIPPLAGSSAQHTRLVDAVRKAIGIKIQ
;
A
#
# COMPACT_ATOMS: atom_id res chain seq x y z
N MET A 1 4.30 -16.51 -4.48
CA MET A 1 4.75 -15.86 -3.24
C MET A 1 4.55 -14.37 -3.36
N ALA A 2 4.06 -13.76 -2.30
CA ALA A 2 3.76 -12.34 -2.32
C ALA A 2 4.77 -11.58 -1.48
N GLU A 3 5.87 -11.16 -2.10
CA GLU A 3 6.86 -10.33 -1.43
C GLU A 3 6.40 -8.88 -1.30
N ILE A 4 5.51 -8.46 -2.21
CA ILE A 4 4.93 -7.12 -2.21
C ILE A 4 3.43 -7.25 -2.19
N PHE A 5 2.78 -6.48 -1.32
CA PHE A 5 1.33 -6.44 -1.26
C PHE A 5 0.87 -4.98 -1.22
N VAL A 6 -0.27 -4.68 -1.83
CA VAL A 6 -0.74 -3.31 -1.99
C VAL A 6 -2.09 -3.12 -1.33
N LEU A 7 -2.23 -2.05 -0.56
CA LEU A 7 -3.52 -1.61 -0.02
C LEU A 7 -3.79 -0.23 -0.59
N ALA A 8 -4.76 -0.12 -1.47
CA ALA A 8 -5.02 1.13 -2.18
C ALA A 8 -6.43 1.13 -2.75
N GLU A 9 -6.80 2.22 -3.38
CA GLU A 9 -8.05 2.28 -4.10
C GLU A 9 -8.01 1.37 -5.34
N GLU A 10 -9.19 1.03 -5.84
CA GLU A 10 -9.34 0.03 -6.88
C GLU A 10 -8.53 0.31 -8.14
N GLU A 11 -8.47 1.57 -8.55
CA GLU A 11 -7.74 1.93 -9.78
C GLU A 11 -6.26 1.60 -9.68
N LEU A 12 -5.67 1.86 -8.52
CA LEU A 12 -4.26 1.52 -8.30
C LEU A 12 -4.05 0.02 -8.25
N LEU A 13 -4.99 -0.71 -7.67
CA LEU A 13 -4.90 -2.16 -7.65
C LEU A 13 -4.91 -2.75 -9.04
N ILE A 14 -5.75 -2.23 -9.92
CA ILE A 14 -5.80 -2.69 -11.30
C ILE A 14 -4.44 -2.48 -11.96
N ALA A 15 -3.85 -1.30 -11.77
CA ALA A 15 -2.55 -0.99 -12.35
C ALA A 15 -1.47 -1.93 -11.85
N PHE A 16 -1.41 -2.16 -10.54
CA PHE A 16 -0.43 -3.09 -9.97
C PHE A 16 -0.68 -4.53 -10.41
N GLY A 17 -1.95 -4.90 -10.54
CA GLY A 17 -2.31 -6.24 -11.02
C GLY A 17 -1.79 -6.53 -12.41
N MET A 18 -1.69 -5.51 -13.25
CA MET A 18 -1.19 -5.67 -14.61
C MET A 18 0.28 -6.10 -14.65
N ILE A 19 1.02 -5.82 -13.58
CA ILE A 19 2.41 -6.25 -13.49
C ILE A 19 2.60 -7.39 -12.48
N GLY A 20 1.49 -8.02 -12.07
CA GLY A 20 1.53 -9.21 -11.24
C GLY A 20 1.61 -8.97 -9.74
N ILE A 21 1.39 -7.75 -9.28
CA ILE A 21 1.42 -7.44 -7.86
C ILE A 21 0.01 -7.52 -7.31
N LYS A 22 -0.16 -8.28 -6.23
CA LYS A 22 -1.47 -8.49 -5.60
C LYS A 22 -1.72 -7.46 -4.51
N GLY A 23 -3.00 -7.26 -4.20
CA GLY A 23 -3.37 -6.32 -3.19
C GLY A 23 -4.84 -6.40 -2.84
N ALA A 24 -5.29 -5.46 -2.03
CA ALA A 24 -6.67 -5.37 -1.59
C ALA A 24 -7.20 -3.95 -1.78
N ALA A 25 -8.42 -3.86 -2.28
CA ALA A 25 -9.09 -2.57 -2.46
C ALA A 25 -9.60 -2.09 -1.09
N ILE A 26 -9.28 -0.85 -0.77
CA ILE A 26 -9.66 -0.24 0.50
C ILE A 26 -10.56 0.95 0.21
N SER A 27 -11.72 0.99 0.86
CA SER A 27 -12.67 2.08 0.64
C SER A 27 -13.04 2.84 1.90
N ASN A 28 -12.67 2.33 3.08
CA ASN A 28 -12.99 3.01 4.33
C ASN A 28 -11.97 2.64 5.41
N ARG A 29 -12.04 3.38 6.53
CA ARG A 29 -11.09 3.19 7.63
C ARG A 29 -11.13 1.78 8.22
N GLU A 30 -12.31 1.23 8.41
CA GLU A 30 -12.43 -0.09 9.01
C GLU A 30 -11.72 -1.15 8.17
N ASP A 31 -11.93 -1.09 6.85
CA ASP A 31 -11.24 -1.98 5.94
C ASP A 31 -9.73 -1.77 5.99
N ALA A 32 -9.31 -0.50 6.02
CA ALA A 32 -7.89 -0.18 6.04
C ALA A 32 -7.19 -0.77 7.26
N VAL A 33 -7.77 -0.56 8.42
CA VAL A 33 -7.19 -1.05 9.68
C VAL A 33 -7.20 -2.57 9.72
N ALA A 34 -8.31 -3.18 9.33
CA ALA A 34 -8.44 -4.64 9.35
C ALA A 34 -7.44 -5.28 8.38
N ALA A 35 -7.33 -4.74 7.18
CA ALA A 35 -6.39 -5.28 6.19
C ALA A 35 -4.95 -5.11 6.65
N PHE A 36 -4.62 -3.94 7.18
CA PHE A 36 -3.28 -3.68 7.68
C PHE A 36 -2.89 -4.68 8.77
N ARG A 37 -3.76 -4.87 9.75
CA ARG A 37 -3.49 -5.81 10.85
C ARG A 37 -3.37 -7.24 10.35
N SER A 38 -4.21 -7.61 9.41
CA SER A 38 -4.15 -8.95 8.84
C SER A 38 -2.79 -9.20 8.19
N VAL A 39 -2.29 -8.23 7.45
CA VAL A 39 -1.01 -8.37 6.75
C VAL A 39 0.16 -8.41 7.74
N VAL A 40 0.22 -7.46 8.69
CA VAL A 40 1.40 -7.33 9.55
C VAL A 40 1.38 -8.28 10.73
N GLN A 41 0.21 -8.62 11.26
CA GLN A 41 0.10 -9.49 12.44
C GLN A 41 -0.16 -10.93 12.06
N ASP A 42 -1.12 -11.16 11.19
CA ASP A 42 -1.52 -12.52 10.82
C ASP A 42 -0.71 -13.09 9.66
N LYS A 43 -0.01 -12.25 8.95
CA LYS A 43 0.81 -12.64 7.79
C LYS A 43 -0.02 -13.32 6.71
N ARG A 44 -1.25 -12.88 6.55
CA ARG A 44 -2.16 -13.38 5.53
C ARG A 44 -3.28 -12.37 5.28
N TYR A 45 -3.91 -12.52 4.14
CA TYR A 45 -5.08 -11.70 3.82
C TYR A 45 -6.15 -12.60 3.22
N SER A 46 -7.36 -12.53 3.76
CA SER A 46 -8.48 -13.35 3.29
C SER A 46 -9.60 -12.46 2.78
N ARG A 47 -10.15 -12.81 1.64
CA ARG A 47 -11.32 -12.13 1.08
C ARG A 47 -12.07 -13.11 0.19
N GLU A 48 -13.41 -13.11 0.33
CA GLU A 48 -14.28 -13.91 -0.52
C GLU A 48 -13.90 -15.38 -0.56
N GLY A 49 -13.55 -15.93 0.60
CA GLY A 49 -13.23 -17.35 0.70
C GLY A 49 -11.84 -17.73 0.24
N GLN A 50 -11.07 -16.78 -0.23
CA GLN A 50 -9.68 -17.02 -0.63
C GLN A 50 -8.73 -16.42 0.39
N THR A 51 -7.64 -17.13 0.66
CA THR A 51 -6.62 -16.66 1.60
C THR A 51 -5.28 -16.62 0.89
N LEU A 52 -4.61 -15.49 1.01
CA LEU A 52 -3.27 -15.32 0.48
C LEU A 52 -2.28 -15.33 1.63
N ASP A 53 -1.27 -16.19 1.53
CA ASP A 53 -0.21 -16.27 2.51
C ASP A 53 0.78 -15.11 2.29
N LEU A 54 0.96 -14.30 3.31
CA LEU A 54 1.85 -13.13 3.26
C LEU A 54 3.03 -13.27 4.22
N SER A 55 3.38 -14.49 4.60
CA SER A 55 4.50 -14.71 5.49
C SER A 55 5.83 -14.25 4.88
N ASP A 56 5.93 -14.24 3.55
CA ASP A 56 7.13 -13.79 2.85
C ASP A 56 7.04 -12.32 2.41
N CYS A 57 6.00 -11.61 2.80
CA CYS A 57 5.82 -10.22 2.40
C CYS A 57 6.88 -9.35 3.04
N LYS A 58 7.62 -8.63 2.20
CA LYS A 58 8.69 -7.75 2.67
C LYS A 58 8.36 -6.29 2.51
N MET A 59 7.39 -5.98 1.66
CA MET A 59 7.01 -4.61 1.38
C MET A 59 5.49 -4.49 1.29
N LEU A 60 4.94 -3.55 2.03
CA LEU A 60 3.52 -3.24 1.97
C LEU A 60 3.38 -1.83 1.39
N VAL A 61 2.76 -1.75 0.22
CA VAL A 61 2.57 -0.48 -0.47
C VAL A 61 1.19 0.06 -0.14
N LEU A 62 1.12 1.30 0.29
CA LEU A 62 -0.14 1.95 0.65
C LEU A 62 -0.29 3.25 -0.12
N SER A 63 -1.50 3.56 -0.56
CA SER A 63 -1.76 4.91 -1.03
C SER A 63 -1.81 5.85 0.19
N GLU A 64 -1.57 7.13 -0.04
CA GLU A 64 -1.61 8.11 1.05
C GLU A 64 -2.97 8.12 1.75
N ASP A 65 -4.05 7.95 0.98
CA ASP A 65 -5.39 7.92 1.58
C ASP A 65 -5.54 6.75 2.55
N VAL A 66 -5.06 5.58 2.17
CA VAL A 66 -5.12 4.40 3.04
C VAL A 66 -4.23 4.60 4.27
N SER A 67 -3.06 5.17 4.07
CA SER A 67 -2.15 5.48 5.16
C SER A 67 -2.81 6.39 6.19
N ASP A 68 -3.49 7.44 5.73
CA ASP A 68 -4.21 8.35 6.62
C ASP A 68 -5.33 7.65 7.38
N MET A 69 -6.00 6.70 6.74
CA MET A 69 -7.07 5.94 7.38
C MET A 69 -6.54 5.07 8.52
N ILE A 70 -5.36 4.50 8.37
CA ILE A 70 -4.76 3.64 9.40
C ILE A 70 -4.24 4.50 10.56
N GLY A 71 -3.56 5.58 10.27
CA GLY A 71 -3.14 6.55 11.29
C GLY A 71 -1.95 6.11 12.12
N GLU A 72 -2.05 6.32 13.44
CA GLU A 72 -0.92 6.10 14.35
C GLU A 72 -0.37 4.68 14.35
N GLU A 73 -1.22 3.72 14.16
CA GLU A 73 -0.81 2.31 14.17
C GLU A 73 0.20 2.05 13.06
N LEU A 74 0.00 2.67 11.90
CA LEU A 74 0.94 2.57 10.80
C LEU A 74 2.27 3.23 11.14
N PHE A 75 2.19 4.42 11.74
CA PHE A 75 3.39 5.15 12.11
C PHE A 75 4.23 4.36 13.11
N GLU A 76 3.58 3.75 14.10
CA GLU A 76 4.28 2.91 15.08
C GLU A 76 4.95 1.73 14.42
N TRP A 77 4.28 1.13 13.44
CA TRP A 77 4.86 0.02 12.70
C TRP A 77 6.11 0.45 11.95
N GLN A 78 6.05 1.61 11.30
CA GLN A 78 7.19 2.15 10.57
C GLN A 78 8.39 2.39 11.50
N LEU A 79 8.12 2.93 12.69
CA LEU A 79 9.18 3.20 13.66
C LEU A 79 9.83 1.92 14.17
N SER A 80 9.10 0.82 14.20
CA SER A 80 9.63 -0.45 14.70
C SER A 80 10.67 -1.07 13.78
N GLY A 81 10.65 -0.73 12.50
CA GLY A 81 11.54 -1.32 11.52
C GLY A 81 11.24 -2.76 11.16
N ALA A 82 10.10 -3.28 11.61
CA ALA A 82 9.72 -4.67 11.31
C ALA A 82 9.24 -4.83 9.87
N PHE A 83 9.34 -6.06 9.35
CA PHE A 83 8.80 -6.38 8.03
C PHE A 83 7.33 -6.74 8.14
N PRO A 84 6.53 -6.42 7.14
CA PRO A 84 6.91 -5.75 5.89
C PRO A 84 7.21 -4.27 6.08
N LEU A 85 8.13 -3.75 5.29
CA LEU A 85 8.41 -2.32 5.26
C LEU A 85 7.27 -1.60 4.56
N ILE A 86 7.01 -0.37 4.98
CA ILE A 86 5.90 0.41 4.45
C ILE A 86 6.39 1.39 3.39
N VAL A 87 5.73 1.40 2.24
CA VAL A 87 5.99 2.37 1.18
C VAL A 87 4.68 3.09 0.88
N GLU A 88 4.68 4.41 0.98
CA GLU A 88 3.49 5.21 0.70
C GLU A 88 3.60 5.84 -0.67
N ILE A 89 2.51 5.77 -1.42
CA ILE A 89 2.45 6.40 -2.74
C ILE A 89 1.27 7.35 -2.79
N PRO A 90 1.35 8.42 -3.59
CA PRO A 90 0.24 9.35 -3.73
C PRO A 90 -0.96 8.66 -4.38
N PRO A 91 -2.20 9.12 -4.09
CA PRO A 91 -3.37 8.58 -4.76
C PRO A 91 -3.36 8.91 -6.24
N LEU A 92 -3.95 8.02 -7.03
CA LEU A 92 -4.01 8.21 -8.47
C LEU A 92 -4.93 9.36 -8.85
N ALA A 93 -6.08 9.44 -8.19
CA ALA A 93 -7.05 10.49 -8.43
C ALA A 93 -6.72 11.70 -7.57
N GLY A 94 -6.94 12.90 -8.12
CA GLY A 94 -6.74 14.09 -7.34
C GLY A 94 -6.71 15.33 -8.21
N SER A 95 -6.41 16.46 -7.56
CA SER A 95 -6.31 17.74 -8.25
C SER A 95 -5.03 17.81 -9.08
N SER A 96 -4.93 18.87 -9.87
CA SER A 96 -3.71 19.13 -10.65
C SER A 96 -2.47 19.21 -9.77
N ALA A 97 -2.61 19.82 -8.60
CA ALA A 97 -1.50 19.93 -7.67
C ALA A 97 -1.06 18.55 -7.19
N GLN A 98 -2.02 17.68 -6.91
CA GLN A 98 -1.72 16.32 -6.51
C GLN A 98 -1.07 15.53 -7.65
N HIS A 99 -1.50 15.78 -8.87
CA HIS A 99 -0.89 15.14 -10.02
C HIS A 99 0.59 15.51 -10.14
N THR A 100 0.90 16.78 -9.95
CA THR A 100 2.30 17.24 -9.96
C THR A 100 3.10 16.55 -8.86
N ARG A 101 2.51 16.45 -7.68
CA ARG A 101 3.17 15.79 -6.55
C ARG A 101 3.39 14.31 -6.82
N LEU A 102 2.46 13.66 -7.51
CA LEU A 102 2.61 12.27 -7.88
C LEU A 102 3.82 12.09 -8.80
N VAL A 103 3.96 12.94 -9.80
CA VAL A 103 5.10 12.88 -10.71
C VAL A 103 6.40 13.06 -9.94
N ASP A 104 6.45 14.04 -9.03
CA ASP A 104 7.64 14.29 -8.22
C ASP A 104 7.95 13.10 -7.31
N ALA A 105 6.93 12.50 -6.71
CA ALA A 105 7.11 11.37 -5.82
C ALA A 105 7.68 10.17 -6.58
N VAL A 106 7.19 9.91 -7.77
CA VAL A 106 7.68 8.81 -8.60
C VAL A 106 9.15 9.06 -8.95
N ARG A 107 9.50 10.28 -9.33
CA ARG A 107 10.89 10.62 -9.64
C ARG A 107 11.81 10.36 -8.46
N LYS A 108 11.38 10.77 -7.28
CA LYS A 108 12.17 10.56 -6.06
C LYS A 108 12.31 9.09 -5.73
N ALA A 109 11.23 8.33 -5.88
CA ALA A 109 11.23 6.92 -5.53
C ALA A 109 12.19 6.10 -6.39
N ILE A 110 12.29 6.44 -7.65
CA ILE A 110 13.17 5.71 -8.56
C ILE A 110 14.55 6.37 -8.73
N GLY A 111 14.77 7.45 -8.01
CA GLY A 111 16.08 8.11 -8.02
C GLY A 111 16.45 8.83 -9.30
N ILE A 112 15.50 9.06 -10.18
CA ILE A 112 15.77 9.76 -11.44
C ILE A 112 15.72 11.26 -11.19
N LYS A 113 16.78 11.93 -11.62
CA LYS A 113 16.80 13.39 -11.61
C LYS A 113 16.48 13.88 -13.02
N ILE A 114 15.43 14.65 -13.13
CA ILE A 114 15.03 15.21 -14.40
C ILE A 114 15.33 16.70 -14.37
N GLN A 115 16.11 17.10 -15.30
CA GLN A 115 16.52 18.51 -15.43
C GLN A 115 15.44 19.36 -16.02
#